data_6c8920b115cb3eb3c9cf5d06271f9243
#
_entry.id   6c8920b115cb3eb3c9cf5d06271f9243
#
_cell.length_a   1.000
_cell.length_b   1.000
_cell.length_c   1.000
_cell.angle_alpha   90.00
_cell.angle_beta   90.00
_cell.angle_gamma   90.00
#
_symmetry.space_group_name_H-M   'P 1'
#
loop_
_entity.id
_entity.type
_entity.pdbx_description
1 polymer ?
#
loop_
_entity_poly.entity_id
_entity_poly.type
_entity_poly.pdbx_seq_one_letter_code
_entity_poly.pdbx_strand_id
1 'polypeptide(L)'
;YAAFKQGWQPNRSVVIENVGQTDILSPRIVVGGKRNWATLEGVVAEASQEYTEPADVARAIWEYQRRQRFHACTWDRECNDVLKVLNVYGYTLCGNEAHLINDLWKAAGLETRRGYPIGHVVCEVFYDGDYHLLDSDEHVICLERDNRTIASCADVVRDHDLVKRTHTYGIGRREDRKTDEFSASLYSYEGERSGDLGMNTKHSMDLVLRPGESIEFRWDHQGKEYTAGKAPEPGEPHRDGLGSLAQWGPTAYDNLRNGKLRYRPDLSSATAERGAEEVENARFETSSGTIRPAEKRNPGIVTWQFSSPYVFVGGKVSAQVR
;
A
#
# COMPACT_ATOMS: atom_id res chain seq x y z
N TYR A 1 -22.37 6.56 24.10
CA TYR A 1 -22.53 7.64 23.09
C TYR A 1 -22.62 9.03 23.75
N ALA A 2 -22.99 9.17 25.02
CA ALA A 2 -23.06 10.47 25.71
C ALA A 2 -21.69 11.13 25.88
N ALA A 3 -20.61 10.36 25.97
CA ALA A 3 -19.23 10.86 26.09
C ALA A 3 -18.74 11.62 24.85
N PHE A 4 -19.33 11.40 23.69
CA PHE A 4 -18.93 12.05 22.44
C PHE A 4 -19.48 13.47 22.26
N LYS A 5 -20.36 13.93 23.15
CA LYS A 5 -20.90 15.29 23.11
C LYS A 5 -19.90 16.38 23.50
N GLN A 6 -18.75 16.02 24.06
CA GLN A 6 -17.74 16.99 24.53
C GLN A 6 -16.62 17.25 23.50
N GLY A 7 -16.74 16.78 22.27
CA GLY A 7 -15.70 16.94 21.25
C GLY A 7 -14.48 16.07 21.54
N TRP A 8 -14.35 14.95 20.86
CA TRP A 8 -13.15 14.13 20.89
C TRP A 8 -12.17 14.62 19.82
N GLN A 9 -10.88 14.50 20.11
CA GLN A 9 -9.85 14.70 19.10
C GLN A 9 -9.39 13.32 18.61
N PRO A 10 -9.28 13.12 17.29
CA PRO A 10 -8.79 11.85 16.75
C PRO A 10 -7.34 11.64 17.19
N ASN A 11 -6.98 10.38 17.42
CA ASN A 11 -5.58 10.00 17.57
C ASN A 11 -4.81 10.38 16.29
N ARG A 12 -3.63 10.97 16.46
CA ARG A 12 -2.77 11.36 15.34
C ARG A 12 -1.69 10.34 15.05
N SER A 13 -1.28 9.60 16.05
CA SER A 13 -0.23 8.59 15.92
C SER A 13 -0.32 7.51 16.98
N VAL A 14 0.28 6.37 16.66
CA VAL A 14 0.59 5.29 17.60
C VAL A 14 2.09 5.04 17.55
N VAL A 15 2.72 4.87 18.71
CA VAL A 15 4.14 4.51 18.82
C VAL A 15 4.25 3.15 19.49
N ILE A 16 5.03 2.26 18.87
CA ILE A 16 5.46 0.99 19.46
C ILE A 16 6.94 1.13 19.72
N GLU A 17 7.36 0.95 20.96
CA GLU A 17 8.75 1.07 21.39
C GLU A 17 9.22 -0.22 22.06
N ASN A 18 10.40 -0.68 21.68
CA ASN A 18 11.05 -1.78 22.38
C ASN A 18 11.89 -1.26 23.54
N VAL A 19 11.32 -1.35 24.74
CA VAL A 19 11.98 -1.01 26.01
C VAL A 19 12.63 -2.21 26.68
N GLY A 20 12.58 -3.39 26.05
CA GLY A 20 13.12 -4.65 26.55
C GLY A 20 14.59 -4.86 26.21
N GLN A 21 15.06 -6.09 26.42
CA GLN A 21 16.44 -6.52 26.15
C GLN A 21 16.54 -7.50 24.98
N THR A 22 15.39 -7.88 24.39
CA THR A 22 15.27 -8.78 23.25
C THR A 22 14.46 -8.12 22.14
N ASP A 23 14.58 -8.62 20.91
CA ASP A 23 13.87 -8.11 19.76
C ASP A 23 12.35 -8.34 19.88
N ILE A 24 11.58 -7.37 19.39
CA ILE A 24 10.14 -7.52 19.15
C ILE A 24 9.97 -7.87 17.67
N LEU A 25 9.35 -9.02 17.42
CA LEU A 25 9.16 -9.53 16.05
C LEU A 25 7.78 -9.14 15.51
N SER A 26 7.78 -8.52 14.35
CA SER A 26 6.60 -8.23 13.51
C SER A 26 5.42 -7.63 14.29
N PRO A 27 5.60 -6.52 15.03
CA PRO A 27 4.49 -5.88 15.70
C PRO A 27 3.44 -5.42 14.70
N ARG A 28 2.17 -5.65 15.00
CA ARG A 28 1.03 -5.34 14.12
C ARG A 28 0.07 -4.38 14.79
N ILE A 29 -0.55 -3.52 14.01
CA ILE A 29 -1.63 -2.66 14.46
C ILE A 29 -2.92 -3.12 13.78
N VAL A 30 -3.90 -3.52 14.59
CA VAL A 30 -5.26 -3.83 14.15
C VAL A 30 -6.19 -2.82 14.82
N VAL A 31 -6.98 -2.11 14.05
CA VAL A 31 -7.85 -1.03 14.54
C VAL A 31 -9.30 -1.47 14.46
N GLY A 32 -9.92 -1.71 15.63
CA GLY A 32 -11.32 -2.11 15.70
C GLY A 32 -11.63 -3.42 14.96
N GLY A 33 -10.70 -4.37 14.93
CA GLY A 33 -10.81 -5.61 14.18
C GLY A 33 -10.57 -5.49 12.68
N LYS A 34 -10.24 -4.29 12.20
CA LYS A 34 -9.93 -3.97 10.81
C LYS A 34 -8.44 -3.71 10.61
N ARG A 35 -8.01 -3.65 9.33
CA ARG A 35 -6.62 -3.41 8.94
C ARG A 35 -5.65 -4.54 9.30
N ASN A 36 -6.16 -5.77 9.27
CA ASN A 36 -5.29 -6.94 9.36
C ASN A 36 -4.62 -7.19 7.99
N TRP A 37 -3.80 -6.22 7.55
CA TRP A 37 -3.15 -6.20 6.23
C TRP A 37 -1.76 -6.84 6.25
N ALA A 38 -1.57 -7.78 7.14
CA ALA A 38 -0.32 -8.55 7.21
C ALA A 38 -0.31 -9.73 6.23
N THR A 39 -1.49 -10.20 5.83
CA THR A 39 -1.66 -11.32 4.90
C THR A 39 -2.80 -11.03 3.92
N LEU A 40 -2.76 -11.67 2.75
CA LEU A 40 -3.85 -11.57 1.76
C LEU A 40 -5.17 -12.09 2.34
N GLU A 41 -5.12 -13.20 3.07
CA GLU A 41 -6.29 -13.79 3.72
C GLU A 41 -6.92 -12.82 4.72
N GLY A 42 -6.09 -12.06 5.45
CA GLY A 42 -6.56 -11.03 6.36
C GLY A 42 -7.27 -9.90 5.63
N VAL A 43 -6.75 -9.48 4.48
CA VAL A 43 -7.38 -8.46 3.62
C VAL A 43 -8.68 -8.97 3.04
N VAL A 44 -8.69 -10.18 2.50
CA VAL A 44 -9.89 -10.81 1.92
C VAL A 44 -10.98 -11.01 2.99
N ALA A 45 -10.61 -11.52 4.17
CA ALA A 45 -11.55 -11.69 5.27
C ALA A 45 -12.17 -10.36 5.72
N GLU A 46 -11.40 -9.26 5.71
CA GLU A 46 -11.93 -7.93 6.00
C GLU A 46 -12.84 -7.41 4.90
N ALA A 47 -12.48 -7.64 3.63
CA ALA A 47 -13.23 -7.15 2.49
C ALA A 47 -14.57 -7.87 2.28
N SER A 48 -14.60 -9.19 2.50
CA SER A 48 -15.72 -10.06 2.15
C SER A 48 -16.45 -10.70 3.35
N GLN A 49 -16.20 -10.24 4.57
CA GLN A 49 -16.63 -10.87 5.83
C GLN A 49 -18.12 -11.29 5.92
N GLU A 50 -18.99 -10.62 5.16
CA GLU A 50 -20.45 -10.86 5.19
C GLU A 50 -20.95 -11.66 3.98
N TYR A 51 -20.08 -11.98 3.03
CA TYR A 51 -20.45 -12.57 1.76
C TYR A 51 -19.82 -13.96 1.57
N THR A 52 -20.58 -14.87 0.98
CA THR A 52 -20.15 -16.23 0.64
C THR A 52 -20.36 -16.56 -0.84
N GLU A 53 -21.32 -15.91 -1.50
CA GLU A 53 -21.57 -16.12 -2.91
C GLU A 53 -20.47 -15.48 -3.76
N PRO A 54 -19.94 -16.18 -4.78
CA PRO A 54 -18.81 -15.70 -5.58
C PRO A 54 -18.99 -14.31 -6.16
N ALA A 55 -20.17 -13.98 -6.68
CA ALA A 55 -20.49 -12.67 -7.23
C ALA A 55 -20.42 -11.55 -6.17
N ASP A 56 -20.92 -11.82 -4.97
CA ASP A 56 -20.93 -10.86 -3.87
C ASP A 56 -19.52 -10.68 -3.28
N VAL A 57 -18.75 -11.78 -3.14
CA VAL A 57 -17.34 -11.75 -2.74
C VAL A 57 -16.51 -10.94 -3.75
N ALA A 58 -16.70 -11.19 -5.05
CA ALA A 58 -15.97 -10.46 -6.10
C ALA A 58 -16.26 -8.96 -6.02
N ARG A 59 -17.52 -8.57 -5.85
CA ARG A 59 -17.94 -7.17 -5.71
C ARG A 59 -17.43 -6.54 -4.42
N ALA A 60 -17.49 -7.25 -3.29
CA ALA A 60 -17.01 -6.75 -2.00
C ALA A 60 -15.50 -6.44 -2.05
N ILE A 61 -14.71 -7.33 -2.65
CA ILE A 61 -13.27 -7.13 -2.84
C ILE A 61 -13.00 -5.93 -3.77
N TRP A 62 -13.74 -5.80 -4.89
CA TRP A 62 -13.64 -4.65 -5.78
C TRP A 62 -13.96 -3.33 -5.07
N GLU A 63 -15.07 -3.29 -4.32
CA GLU A 63 -15.49 -2.11 -3.55
C GLU A 63 -14.49 -1.75 -2.46
N TYR A 64 -13.88 -2.75 -1.81
CA TYR A 64 -12.83 -2.56 -0.82
C TYR A 64 -11.58 -1.99 -1.47
N GLN A 65 -11.05 -2.64 -2.51
CA GLN A 65 -9.78 -2.29 -3.14
C GLN A 65 -9.81 -0.87 -3.72
N ARG A 66 -10.85 -0.48 -4.46
CA ARG A 66 -10.97 0.84 -5.07
C ARG A 66 -10.96 1.98 -4.05
N ARG A 67 -11.27 1.72 -2.79
CA ARG A 67 -11.26 2.70 -1.69
C ARG A 67 -9.91 2.87 -1.02
N GLN A 68 -8.97 1.96 -1.23
CA GLN A 68 -7.71 1.93 -0.49
C GLN A 68 -6.54 2.59 -1.22
N ARG A 69 -6.75 3.08 -2.43
CA ARG A 69 -5.67 3.59 -3.26
C ARG A 69 -6.06 4.85 -4.03
N PHE A 70 -5.04 5.57 -4.49
CA PHE A 70 -5.15 6.64 -5.47
C PHE A 70 -4.69 6.13 -6.85
N HIS A 71 -5.28 6.67 -7.92
CA HIS A 71 -4.77 6.45 -9.27
C HIS A 71 -3.55 7.34 -9.50
N ALA A 72 -2.37 6.76 -9.52
CA ALA A 72 -1.11 7.47 -9.77
C ALA A 72 -0.07 6.58 -10.40
N CYS A 73 0.81 7.20 -11.20
CA CYS A 73 1.95 6.50 -11.78
C CYS A 73 2.94 6.08 -10.70
N THR A 74 3.35 4.83 -10.74
CA THR A 74 4.47 4.31 -9.99
C THR A 74 5.35 3.47 -10.90
N TRP A 75 6.66 3.57 -10.70
CA TRP A 75 7.66 2.77 -11.40
C TRP A 75 8.25 1.69 -10.50
N ASP A 76 7.78 1.61 -9.26
CA ASP A 76 8.23 0.63 -8.29
C ASP A 76 7.48 -0.70 -8.51
N ARG A 77 8.23 -1.79 -8.69
CA ARG A 77 7.66 -3.12 -8.90
C ARG A 77 6.91 -3.66 -7.69
N GLU A 78 7.23 -3.16 -6.50
CA GLU A 78 6.51 -3.52 -5.27
C GLU A 78 5.05 -3.02 -5.27
N CYS A 79 4.69 -2.11 -6.16
CA CYS A 79 3.29 -1.69 -6.36
C CYS A 79 2.41 -2.75 -7.06
N ASN A 80 2.97 -3.91 -7.42
CA ASN A 80 2.21 -5.10 -7.80
C ASN A 80 1.91 -6.02 -6.61
N ASP A 81 2.30 -5.63 -5.42
CA ASP A 81 2.09 -6.38 -4.19
C ASP A 81 1.00 -5.70 -3.34
N VAL A 82 -0.07 -6.43 -3.05
CA VAL A 82 -1.22 -5.91 -2.30
C VAL A 82 -0.82 -5.35 -0.95
N LEU A 83 0.01 -6.09 -0.20
CA LEU A 83 0.39 -5.69 1.15
C LEU A 83 1.26 -4.45 1.14
N LYS A 84 2.14 -4.30 0.14
CA LYS A 84 2.94 -3.09 -0.03
C LYS A 84 2.07 -1.90 -0.41
N VAL A 85 1.11 -2.06 -1.31
CA VAL A 85 0.22 -0.95 -1.69
C VAL A 85 -0.65 -0.51 -0.52
N LEU A 86 -1.25 -1.45 0.20
CA LEU A 86 -2.09 -1.12 1.34
C LEU A 86 -1.33 -0.48 2.50
N ASN A 87 -0.13 -0.98 2.80
CA ASN A 87 0.63 -0.54 3.98
C ASN A 87 1.62 0.59 3.69
N VAL A 88 2.10 0.76 2.44
CA VAL A 88 3.21 1.67 2.11
C VAL A 88 2.81 2.72 1.09
N TYR A 89 2.45 2.30 -0.14
CA TYR A 89 2.34 3.22 -1.27
C TYR A 89 0.98 3.93 -1.34
N GLY A 90 -0.11 3.18 -1.35
CA GLY A 90 -1.47 3.72 -1.44
C GLY A 90 -1.84 4.29 -2.80
N TYR A 91 -1.08 4.00 -3.86
CA TYR A 91 -1.38 4.43 -5.22
C TYR A 91 -0.91 3.40 -6.25
N THR A 92 -1.60 3.32 -7.38
CA THR A 92 -1.32 2.41 -8.48
C THR A 92 -1.81 3.00 -9.80
N LEU A 93 -1.30 2.46 -10.93
CA LEU A 93 -1.92 2.59 -12.24
C LEU A 93 -2.68 1.31 -12.61
N CYS A 94 -3.39 1.35 -13.73
CA CYS A 94 -4.20 0.23 -14.24
C CYS A 94 -3.45 -1.11 -14.25
N GLY A 95 -2.21 -1.14 -14.74
CA GLY A 95 -1.39 -2.35 -14.78
C GLY A 95 -1.10 -2.94 -13.40
N ASN A 96 -0.76 -2.09 -12.42
CA ASN A 96 -0.56 -2.54 -11.03
C ASN A 96 -1.89 -3.01 -10.44
N GLU A 97 -2.96 -2.23 -10.65
CA GLU A 97 -4.27 -2.52 -10.09
C GLU A 97 -4.83 -3.85 -10.58
N ALA A 98 -4.63 -4.18 -11.87
CA ALA A 98 -4.99 -5.49 -12.40
C ALA A 98 -4.29 -6.65 -11.66
N HIS A 99 -3.04 -6.47 -11.24
CA HIS A 99 -2.34 -7.44 -10.40
C HIS A 99 -2.90 -7.51 -8.98
N LEU A 100 -3.21 -6.37 -8.38
CA LEU A 100 -3.71 -6.33 -7.00
C LEU A 100 -5.07 -7.00 -6.86
N ILE A 101 -6.01 -6.64 -7.75
CA ILE A 101 -7.34 -7.23 -7.71
C ILE A 101 -7.31 -8.73 -8.05
N ASN A 102 -6.44 -9.16 -8.98
CA ASN A 102 -6.19 -10.55 -9.28
C ASN A 102 -5.76 -11.33 -8.03
N ASP A 103 -4.77 -10.82 -7.30
CA ASP A 103 -4.24 -11.50 -6.12
C ASP A 103 -5.31 -11.63 -5.02
N LEU A 104 -6.12 -10.59 -4.83
CA LEU A 104 -7.22 -10.62 -3.86
C LEU A 104 -8.32 -11.60 -4.24
N TRP A 105 -8.75 -11.63 -5.51
CA TRP A 105 -9.75 -12.58 -5.97
C TRP A 105 -9.25 -14.03 -5.90
N LYS A 106 -7.99 -14.27 -6.27
CA LYS A 106 -7.38 -15.60 -6.13
C LYS A 106 -7.25 -16.04 -4.67
N ALA A 107 -6.88 -15.13 -3.78
CA ALA A 107 -6.83 -15.41 -2.35
C ALA A 107 -8.23 -15.72 -1.77
N ALA A 108 -9.29 -15.19 -2.39
CA ALA A 108 -10.68 -15.55 -2.10
C ALA A 108 -11.15 -16.85 -2.76
N GLY A 109 -10.29 -17.54 -3.53
CA GLY A 109 -10.61 -18.78 -4.24
C GLY A 109 -11.34 -18.58 -5.57
N LEU A 110 -11.37 -17.36 -6.10
CA LEU A 110 -12.02 -17.07 -7.38
C LEU A 110 -11.04 -17.25 -8.55
N GLU A 111 -11.56 -17.74 -9.67
CA GLU A 111 -10.81 -17.82 -10.94
C GLU A 111 -10.74 -16.43 -11.58
N THR A 112 -9.60 -16.12 -12.20
CA THR A 112 -9.35 -14.81 -12.82
C THR A 112 -8.69 -14.96 -14.18
N ARG A 113 -8.83 -13.94 -15.01
CA ARG A 113 -8.06 -13.80 -16.26
C ARG A 113 -7.69 -12.35 -16.50
N ARG A 114 -6.65 -12.11 -17.27
CA ARG A 114 -6.24 -10.79 -17.70
C ARG A 114 -6.98 -10.35 -18.97
N GLY A 115 -7.52 -9.12 -18.98
CA GLY A 115 -8.01 -8.43 -20.16
C GLY A 115 -7.05 -7.33 -20.61
N TYR A 116 -6.99 -7.07 -21.91
CA TYR A 116 -6.16 -6.02 -22.52
C TYR A 116 -6.97 -5.16 -23.48
N PRO A 117 -7.82 -4.27 -22.99
CA PRO A 117 -8.34 -3.23 -23.84
C PRO A 117 -7.22 -2.25 -24.25
N ILE A 118 -7.34 -1.60 -25.40
CA ILE A 118 -6.37 -0.59 -25.80
C ILE A 118 -6.35 0.56 -24.79
N GLY A 119 -5.13 0.90 -24.35
CA GLY A 119 -4.91 2.01 -23.43
C GLY A 119 -5.22 1.71 -21.96
N HIS A 120 -5.67 0.50 -21.65
CA HIS A 120 -6.01 0.08 -20.30
C HIS A 120 -5.62 -1.38 -20.03
N VAL A 121 -5.41 -1.72 -18.76
CA VAL A 121 -5.11 -3.08 -18.32
C VAL A 121 -6.05 -3.42 -17.18
N VAL A 122 -6.76 -4.54 -17.33
CA VAL A 122 -7.78 -4.98 -16.39
C VAL A 122 -7.58 -6.45 -16.00
N CYS A 123 -8.22 -6.87 -14.93
CA CYS A 123 -8.43 -8.26 -14.55
C CYS A 123 -9.92 -8.54 -14.50
N GLU A 124 -10.31 -9.71 -14.96
CA GLU A 124 -11.69 -10.21 -14.89
C GLU A 124 -11.76 -11.36 -13.90
N VAL A 125 -12.90 -11.54 -13.29
CA VAL A 125 -13.21 -12.60 -12.31
C VAL A 125 -14.32 -13.48 -12.84
N PHE A 126 -14.20 -14.81 -12.61
CA PHE A 126 -15.16 -15.80 -13.04
C PHE A 126 -16.17 -16.12 -11.93
N TYR A 127 -17.45 -16.02 -12.25
CA TYR A 127 -18.56 -16.52 -11.45
C TYR A 127 -19.82 -16.68 -12.35
N ASP A 128 -20.81 -17.44 -11.89
CA ASP A 128 -22.07 -17.67 -12.61
C ASP A 128 -21.90 -18.17 -14.05
N GLY A 129 -20.75 -18.83 -14.34
CA GLY A 129 -20.48 -19.46 -15.62
C GLY A 129 -19.84 -18.55 -16.68
N ASP A 130 -19.49 -17.31 -16.34
CA ASP A 130 -18.81 -16.37 -17.24
C ASP A 130 -17.79 -15.48 -16.49
N TYR A 131 -17.00 -14.74 -17.26
CA TYR A 131 -16.08 -13.73 -16.74
C TYR A 131 -16.74 -12.35 -16.70
N HIS A 132 -16.44 -11.60 -15.64
CA HIS A 132 -17.00 -10.29 -15.38
C HIS A 132 -15.91 -9.26 -15.13
N LEU A 133 -16.07 -8.07 -15.71
CA LEU A 133 -15.18 -6.93 -15.54
C LEU A 133 -15.68 -6.03 -14.42
N LEU A 134 -15.02 -6.07 -13.27
CA LEU A 134 -15.18 -5.11 -12.19
C LEU A 134 -13.90 -4.26 -12.16
N ASP A 135 -13.92 -3.13 -12.85
CA ASP A 135 -12.74 -2.29 -13.01
C ASP A 135 -12.48 -1.48 -11.74
N SER A 136 -11.47 -1.89 -11.00
CA SER A 136 -11.06 -1.20 -9.77
C SER A 136 -10.19 0.03 -10.02
N ASP A 137 -9.59 0.16 -11.21
CA ASP A 137 -8.81 1.33 -11.57
C ASP A 137 -9.70 2.50 -12.00
N GLU A 138 -10.63 2.26 -12.91
CA GLU A 138 -11.62 3.26 -13.35
C GLU A 138 -12.79 3.44 -12.37
N HIS A 139 -12.88 2.58 -11.34
CA HIS A 139 -13.95 2.57 -10.34
C HIS A 139 -15.34 2.32 -10.91
N VAL A 140 -15.43 1.53 -11.96
CA VAL A 140 -16.68 1.27 -12.67
C VAL A 140 -17.04 -0.20 -12.79
N ILE A 141 -18.32 -0.46 -12.88
CA ILE A 141 -18.93 -1.72 -13.29
C ILE A 141 -19.87 -1.39 -14.44
N CYS A 142 -19.68 -2.01 -15.60
CA CYS A 142 -20.56 -1.89 -16.72
C CYS A 142 -21.58 -3.03 -16.69
N LEU A 143 -22.86 -2.71 -16.80
CA LEU A 143 -23.91 -3.73 -16.89
C LEU A 143 -24.24 -4.00 -18.36
N GLU A 144 -24.56 -5.24 -18.65
CA GLU A 144 -25.13 -5.63 -19.94
C GLU A 144 -26.50 -4.95 -20.19
N ARG A 145 -27.09 -5.20 -21.34
CA ARG A 145 -28.38 -4.57 -21.73
C ARG A 145 -29.58 -5.06 -20.90
N ASP A 146 -29.42 -6.14 -20.14
CA ASP A 146 -30.39 -6.61 -19.15
C ASP A 146 -30.44 -5.75 -17.88
N ASN A 147 -29.48 -4.84 -17.69
CA ASN A 147 -29.26 -4.00 -16.51
C ASN A 147 -29.06 -4.78 -15.20
N ARG A 148 -28.55 -5.99 -15.28
CA ARG A 148 -28.30 -6.90 -14.15
C ARG A 148 -26.92 -7.52 -14.21
N THR A 149 -26.60 -8.14 -15.34
CA THR A 149 -25.35 -8.89 -15.53
C THR A 149 -24.19 -7.91 -15.68
N ILE A 150 -23.13 -8.14 -14.94
CA ILE A 150 -21.89 -7.38 -15.10
C ILE A 150 -21.21 -7.86 -16.38
N ALA A 151 -20.96 -6.94 -17.29
CA ALA A 151 -20.35 -7.21 -18.58
C ALA A 151 -18.90 -7.69 -18.44
N SER A 152 -18.46 -8.56 -19.34
CA SER A 152 -17.06 -8.90 -19.51
C SER A 152 -16.28 -7.82 -20.27
N CYS A 153 -14.95 -7.90 -20.29
CA CYS A 153 -14.12 -7.06 -21.15
C CYS A 153 -14.49 -7.20 -22.62
N ALA A 154 -14.79 -8.41 -23.08
CA ALA A 154 -15.22 -8.68 -24.45
C ALA A 154 -16.57 -8.00 -24.77
N ASP A 155 -17.49 -7.94 -23.82
CA ASP A 155 -18.79 -7.30 -23.99
C ASP A 155 -18.67 -5.79 -24.14
N VAL A 156 -17.88 -5.14 -23.26
CA VAL A 156 -17.68 -3.68 -23.35
C VAL A 156 -16.91 -3.27 -24.60
N VAL A 157 -16.00 -4.11 -25.10
CA VAL A 157 -15.31 -3.91 -26.38
C VAL A 157 -16.28 -4.02 -27.55
N ARG A 158 -17.19 -4.98 -27.52
CA ARG A 158 -18.20 -5.21 -28.56
C ARG A 158 -19.29 -4.15 -28.57
N ASP A 159 -19.69 -3.67 -27.40
CA ASP A 159 -20.80 -2.72 -27.21
C ASP A 159 -20.37 -1.54 -26.32
N HIS A 160 -19.82 -0.52 -26.95
CA HIS A 160 -19.32 0.67 -26.26
C HIS A 160 -20.40 1.48 -25.53
N ASP A 161 -21.68 1.30 -25.86
CA ASP A 161 -22.77 1.93 -25.13
C ASP A 161 -22.84 1.45 -23.65
N LEU A 162 -22.36 0.24 -23.37
CA LEU A 162 -22.29 -0.25 -21.98
C LEU A 162 -21.38 0.62 -21.13
N VAL A 163 -20.25 1.08 -21.71
CA VAL A 163 -19.32 2.00 -21.03
C VAL A 163 -19.89 3.42 -20.99
N LYS A 164 -20.44 3.91 -22.11
CA LYS A 164 -20.98 5.27 -22.21
C LYS A 164 -22.08 5.53 -21.18
N ARG A 165 -22.93 4.54 -20.92
CA ARG A 165 -23.99 4.62 -19.89
C ARG A 165 -23.45 4.83 -18.48
N THR A 166 -22.23 4.36 -18.20
CA THR A 166 -21.61 4.39 -16.88
C THR A 166 -20.50 5.43 -16.73
N HIS A 167 -20.16 6.14 -17.81
CA HIS A 167 -19.04 7.08 -17.85
C HIS A 167 -19.05 8.15 -16.73
N THR A 168 -20.24 8.50 -16.19
CA THR A 168 -20.35 9.48 -15.09
C THR A 168 -19.76 9.01 -13.75
N TYR A 169 -19.45 7.74 -13.62
CA TYR A 169 -19.00 7.14 -12.37
C TYR A 169 -17.50 6.86 -12.33
N GLY A 170 -16.84 6.80 -13.48
CA GLY A 170 -15.45 6.43 -13.58
C GLY A 170 -14.48 7.61 -13.58
N ILE A 171 -13.19 7.27 -13.61
CA ILE A 171 -12.07 8.21 -13.70
C ILE A 171 -12.13 9.01 -15.01
N GLY A 172 -12.61 8.42 -16.08
CA GLY A 172 -12.83 9.10 -17.37
C GLY A 172 -13.71 10.35 -17.30
N ARG A 173 -14.44 10.52 -16.18
CA ARG A 173 -15.27 11.71 -15.93
C ARG A 173 -14.49 12.99 -15.64
N ARG A 174 -13.19 13.00 -15.58
CA ARG A 174 -12.39 14.22 -15.32
C ARG A 174 -12.74 15.37 -16.25
N GLU A 175 -12.49 16.60 -15.78
CA GLU A 175 -12.84 17.83 -16.55
C GLU A 175 -12.16 17.93 -17.92
N ASP A 176 -10.95 17.39 -18.05
CA ASP A 176 -10.18 17.28 -19.28
C ASP A 176 -10.58 16.09 -20.16
N ARG A 177 -11.46 15.20 -19.67
CA ARG A 177 -11.86 13.93 -20.31
C ARG A 177 -13.35 13.66 -20.11
N LYS A 178 -14.16 14.67 -20.29
CA LYS A 178 -15.61 14.63 -19.98
C LYS A 178 -16.47 13.86 -20.97
N THR A 179 -15.90 13.30 -22.01
CA THR A 179 -16.70 12.64 -23.03
C THR A 179 -16.90 11.17 -22.71
N ASP A 180 -18.10 10.68 -22.95
CA ASP A 180 -18.43 9.27 -22.94
C ASP A 180 -17.61 8.47 -23.98
N GLU A 181 -17.27 9.12 -25.12
CA GLU A 181 -16.35 8.56 -26.12
C GLU A 181 -14.96 8.30 -25.55
N PHE A 182 -14.44 9.19 -24.68
CA PHE A 182 -13.16 8.95 -24.05
C PHE A 182 -13.23 7.73 -23.13
N SER A 183 -14.24 7.61 -22.28
CA SER A 183 -14.42 6.43 -21.39
C SER A 183 -14.55 5.15 -22.20
N ALA A 184 -15.31 5.16 -23.30
CA ALA A 184 -15.42 4.02 -24.19
C ALA A 184 -14.10 3.69 -24.91
N SER A 185 -13.26 4.69 -25.20
CA SER A 185 -11.98 4.48 -25.88
C SER A 185 -10.97 3.68 -25.07
N LEU A 186 -11.10 3.66 -23.75
CA LEU A 186 -10.27 2.82 -22.86
C LEU A 186 -10.50 1.32 -23.11
N TYR A 187 -11.68 0.96 -23.61
CA TYR A 187 -12.10 -0.41 -23.90
C TYR A 187 -12.36 -0.65 -25.38
N SER A 188 -11.71 0.12 -26.27
CA SER A 188 -12.03 0.11 -27.71
C SER A 188 -11.57 -1.14 -28.45
N TYR A 189 -10.68 -1.91 -27.90
CA TYR A 189 -10.14 -3.13 -28.49
C TYR A 189 -9.67 -4.09 -27.40
N GLU A 190 -9.93 -5.38 -27.57
CA GLU A 190 -9.35 -6.42 -26.74
C GLU A 190 -8.14 -7.01 -27.48
N GLY A 191 -6.93 -6.79 -26.91
CA GLY A 191 -5.72 -7.40 -27.39
C GLY A 191 -5.65 -8.89 -27.09
N GLU A 192 -4.54 -9.53 -27.46
CA GLU A 192 -4.32 -10.93 -27.10
C GLU A 192 -4.38 -11.11 -25.59
N ARG A 193 -5.27 -11.98 -25.13
CA ARG A 193 -5.32 -12.42 -23.74
C ARG A 193 -4.05 -13.20 -23.45
N SER A 194 -3.16 -12.64 -22.72
CA SER A 194 -2.10 -13.44 -22.09
C SER A 194 -2.69 -14.08 -20.85
N GLY A 195 -2.63 -15.38 -20.73
CA GLY A 195 -3.14 -16.20 -19.64
C GLY A 195 -3.19 -15.60 -18.23
N ASP A 196 -3.05 -16.42 -17.25
CA ASP A 196 -3.05 -16.07 -15.82
C ASP A 196 -1.99 -15.02 -15.46
N LEU A 197 -2.38 -14.00 -14.69
CA LEU A 197 -1.46 -12.99 -14.14
C LEU A 197 -0.47 -13.55 -13.10
N GLY A 198 -0.73 -14.76 -12.59
CA GLY A 198 0.00 -15.31 -11.44
C GLY A 198 -0.28 -14.52 -10.16
N MET A 199 0.30 -14.98 -9.05
CA MET A 199 0.27 -14.25 -7.77
C MET A 199 1.54 -13.43 -7.62
N ASN A 200 1.39 -12.13 -7.35
CA ASN A 200 2.51 -11.19 -7.22
C ASN A 200 2.80 -10.81 -5.77
N THR A 201 1.83 -10.87 -4.90
CA THR A 201 1.99 -10.53 -3.48
C THR A 201 2.89 -11.54 -2.78
N LYS A 202 4.00 -11.06 -2.25
CA LYS A 202 5.05 -11.86 -1.59
C LYS A 202 5.51 -11.27 -0.26
N HIS A 203 5.18 -10.02 0.02
CA HIS A 203 5.59 -9.36 1.25
C HIS A 203 4.77 -9.87 2.43
N SER A 204 5.41 -9.92 3.59
CA SER A 204 4.78 -10.21 4.88
C SER A 204 4.67 -8.97 5.77
N MET A 205 5.26 -7.86 5.34
CA MET A 205 5.38 -6.63 6.15
C MET A 205 6.08 -6.86 7.50
N ASP A 206 6.98 -7.85 7.55
CA ASP A 206 7.71 -8.17 8.76
C ASP A 206 8.67 -7.05 9.14
N LEU A 207 8.72 -6.76 10.42
CA LEU A 207 9.56 -5.74 11.02
C LEU A 207 10.14 -6.28 12.32
N VAL A 208 11.42 -6.05 12.53
CA VAL A 208 12.09 -6.33 13.81
C VAL A 208 12.39 -5.00 14.49
N LEU A 209 11.95 -4.84 15.73
CA LEU A 209 12.34 -3.72 16.56
C LEU A 209 13.37 -4.21 17.59
N ARG A 210 14.61 -3.80 17.41
CA ARG A 210 15.69 -4.05 18.38
C ARG A 210 15.46 -3.28 19.68
N PRO A 211 16.07 -3.67 20.79
CA PRO A 211 16.10 -2.86 22.01
C PRO A 211 16.49 -1.40 21.72
N GLY A 212 15.67 -0.45 22.15
CA GLY A 212 15.85 0.97 21.89
C GLY A 212 15.32 1.46 20.55
N GLU A 213 14.71 0.60 19.74
CA GLU A 213 13.97 1.02 18.55
C GLU A 213 12.51 1.31 18.85
N SER A 214 11.97 2.26 18.11
CA SER A 214 10.55 2.55 18.10
C SER A 214 10.06 2.86 16.69
N ILE A 215 8.83 2.43 16.39
CA ILE A 215 8.13 2.83 15.18
C ILE A 215 6.90 3.66 15.54
N GLU A 216 6.75 4.80 14.88
CA GLU A 216 5.59 5.67 14.96
C GLU A 216 4.78 5.51 13.68
N PHE A 217 3.48 5.21 13.81
CA PHE A 217 2.52 5.23 12.71
C PHE A 217 1.61 6.44 12.87
N ARG A 218 1.34 7.15 11.76
CA ARG A 218 0.56 8.37 11.76
C ARG A 218 -0.62 8.27 10.82
N TRP A 219 -1.77 8.81 11.24
CA TRP A 219 -2.95 8.99 10.39
C TRP A 219 -2.91 10.28 9.58
N ASP A 220 -2.24 11.32 10.09
CA ASP A 220 -2.10 12.57 9.38
C ASP A 220 -1.04 12.45 8.29
N HIS A 221 -1.42 12.84 7.10
CA HIS A 221 -0.52 12.90 5.95
C HIS A 221 0.53 14.00 6.18
N GLN A 222 1.81 13.66 6.06
CA GLN A 222 2.91 14.60 6.30
C GLN A 222 3.40 15.27 5.01
N GLY A 223 2.66 15.14 3.90
CA GLY A 223 3.07 15.66 2.59
C GLY A 223 4.32 15.00 2.01
N LYS A 224 4.73 13.86 2.57
CA LYS A 224 5.86 13.06 2.09
C LYS A 224 5.32 11.79 1.48
N GLU A 225 5.50 11.67 0.19
CA GLU A 225 5.09 10.53 -0.61
C GLU A 225 6.31 10.06 -1.39
N TYR A 226 6.42 8.76 -1.55
CA TYR A 226 7.48 8.17 -2.33
C TYR A 226 6.97 7.81 -3.72
N THR A 227 7.68 8.26 -4.76
CA THR A 227 7.56 7.73 -6.11
C THR A 227 8.92 7.26 -6.59
N ALA A 228 9.00 6.03 -7.11
CA ALA A 228 10.26 5.49 -7.61
C ALA A 228 10.89 6.40 -8.68
N GLY A 229 12.20 6.58 -8.61
CA GLY A 229 12.97 7.35 -9.59
C GLY A 229 13.13 8.84 -9.32
N LYS A 230 12.42 9.39 -8.33
CA LYS A 230 12.63 10.77 -7.87
C LYS A 230 12.65 10.81 -6.35
N ALA A 231 13.81 11.05 -5.77
CA ALA A 231 13.88 11.38 -4.36
C ALA A 231 13.15 12.72 -4.14
N PRO A 232 12.24 12.81 -3.15
CA PRO A 232 11.66 14.10 -2.80
C PRO A 232 12.77 15.02 -2.30
N GLU A 233 12.78 16.25 -2.79
CA GLU A 233 13.63 17.30 -2.23
C GLU A 233 13.25 17.51 -0.75
N PRO A 234 14.22 17.72 0.14
CA PRO A 234 13.93 17.91 1.55
C PRO A 234 12.96 19.09 1.78
N GLY A 235 11.76 18.79 2.27
CA GLY A 235 10.76 19.79 2.58
C GLY A 235 9.72 20.06 1.48
N GLU A 236 9.91 19.54 0.27
CA GLU A 236 8.92 19.65 -0.79
C GLU A 236 7.95 18.46 -0.76
N PRO A 237 6.63 18.70 -0.87
CA PRO A 237 5.69 17.63 -1.09
C PRO A 237 5.95 17.01 -2.47
N HIS A 238 6.02 15.69 -2.52
CA HIS A 238 6.17 14.97 -3.78
C HIS A 238 4.89 15.15 -4.61
N ARG A 239 4.93 16.00 -5.63
CA ARG A 239 3.75 16.39 -6.40
C ARG A 239 3.59 15.65 -7.72
N ASP A 240 4.56 14.89 -8.16
CA ASP A 240 4.50 14.22 -9.45
C ASP A 240 3.42 13.13 -9.45
N GLY A 241 2.31 13.47 -10.04
CA GLY A 241 1.18 12.59 -10.23
C GLY A 241 0.11 12.63 -9.16
N LEU A 242 0.42 12.99 -7.91
CA LEU A 242 -0.56 12.98 -6.83
C LEU A 242 -1.36 14.28 -6.71
N GLY A 243 -0.85 15.41 -7.18
CA GLY A 243 -1.55 16.70 -7.08
C GLY A 243 -2.89 16.77 -7.80
N SER A 244 -3.08 15.99 -8.86
CA SER A 244 -4.35 15.86 -9.59
C SER A 244 -5.24 14.75 -9.04
N LEU A 245 -4.74 13.90 -8.16
CA LEU A 245 -5.36 12.65 -7.73
C LEU A 245 -6.12 12.77 -6.43
N ALA A 246 -5.95 13.84 -5.70
CA ALA A 246 -6.79 14.18 -4.55
C ALA A 246 -8.30 14.20 -4.91
N GLN A 247 -8.60 14.30 -6.21
CA GLN A 247 -9.98 14.24 -6.72
C GLN A 247 -10.48 12.81 -7.00
N TRP A 248 -9.61 11.80 -7.00
CA TRP A 248 -9.93 10.44 -7.44
C TRP A 248 -9.62 9.36 -6.43
N GLY A 249 -8.96 9.74 -5.39
CA GLY A 249 -8.60 8.82 -4.34
C GLY A 249 -9.72 8.62 -3.34
N PRO A 250 -9.54 7.65 -2.46
CA PRO A 250 -10.37 7.51 -1.30
C PRO A 250 -10.32 8.81 -0.52
N THR A 251 -11.47 9.28 -0.11
CA THR A 251 -11.62 10.48 0.73
C THR A 251 -11.01 10.29 2.12
N ALA A 252 -10.59 9.09 2.45
CA ALA A 252 -10.05 8.73 3.74
C ALA A 252 -8.55 8.47 3.65
N TYR A 253 -7.78 9.41 4.13
CA TYR A 253 -6.39 9.19 4.57
C TYR A 253 -6.36 8.39 5.88
N ASP A 254 -7.27 7.45 6.04
CA ASP A 254 -7.35 6.62 7.23
C ASP A 254 -6.21 5.61 7.35
N ASN A 255 -5.32 5.60 6.39
CA ASN A 255 -4.23 4.65 6.30
C ASN A 255 -3.00 5.15 7.05
N LEU A 256 -2.46 4.29 7.89
CA LEU A 256 -1.23 4.50 8.66
C LEU A 256 0.00 4.34 7.74
N ARG A 257 0.18 5.25 6.78
CA ARG A 257 1.27 5.15 5.77
C ARG A 257 2.46 6.04 6.07
N ASN A 258 2.33 6.99 6.97
CA ASN A 258 3.40 7.87 7.38
C ASN A 258 3.87 7.53 8.78
N GLY A 259 5.15 7.73 9.05
CA GLY A 259 5.67 7.45 10.37
C GLY A 259 7.14 7.78 10.51
N LYS A 260 7.72 7.25 11.55
CA LYS A 260 9.15 7.38 11.85
C LYS A 260 9.65 6.11 12.49
N LEU A 261 10.77 5.60 11.99
CA LEU A 261 11.58 4.63 12.69
C LEU A 261 12.69 5.38 13.44
N ARG A 262 12.82 5.12 14.73
CA ARG A 262 13.86 5.72 15.57
C ARG A 262 14.65 4.63 16.27
N TYR A 263 15.94 4.83 16.37
CA TYR A 263 16.82 4.02 17.18
C TYR A 263 17.60 4.89 18.16
N ARG A 264 17.53 4.52 19.41
CA ARG A 264 18.30 5.12 20.51
C ARG A 264 19.01 4.00 21.25
N PRO A 265 20.21 3.60 20.79
CA PRO A 265 20.95 2.56 21.49
C PRO A 265 21.27 3.01 22.91
N ASP A 266 20.98 2.15 23.87
CA ASP A 266 21.44 2.35 25.25
C ASP A 266 22.91 1.91 25.35
N LEU A 267 23.82 2.88 25.24
CA LEU A 267 25.25 2.61 25.29
C LEU A 267 25.74 2.12 26.68
N SER A 268 24.89 2.22 27.71
CA SER A 268 25.16 1.62 29.00
C SER A 268 24.80 0.14 29.08
N SER A 269 24.22 -0.40 28.05
CA SER A 269 23.80 -1.81 27.92
C SER A 269 24.57 -2.52 26.79
N ALA A 270 24.80 -3.80 26.97
CA ALA A 270 25.37 -4.67 25.93
C ALA A 270 24.43 -4.83 24.70
N THR A 271 23.18 -4.39 24.79
CA THR A 271 22.24 -4.44 23.68
C THR A 271 22.66 -3.53 22.51
N ALA A 272 23.33 -2.41 22.80
CA ALA A 272 23.80 -1.48 21.78
C ALA A 272 24.88 -2.12 20.89
N GLU A 273 25.81 -2.86 21.47
CA GLU A 273 26.86 -3.59 20.74
C GLU A 273 26.28 -4.77 19.96
N ARG A 274 25.41 -5.56 20.59
CA ARG A 274 24.73 -6.70 19.92
C ARG A 274 23.85 -6.26 18.74
N GLY A 275 23.30 -5.06 18.82
CA GLY A 275 22.48 -4.49 17.74
C GLY A 275 23.28 -3.86 16.60
N ALA A 276 24.62 -3.77 16.73
CA ALA A 276 25.47 -3.30 15.65
C ALA A 276 25.68 -4.41 14.61
N GLU A 277 25.65 -4.05 13.33
CA GLU A 277 25.97 -4.96 12.21
C GLU A 277 27.47 -5.20 12.13
N GLU A 278 28.27 -4.17 12.40
CA GLU A 278 29.71 -4.21 12.31
C GLU A 278 30.35 -3.33 13.37
N VAL A 279 31.43 -3.82 13.97
CA VAL A 279 32.24 -3.10 14.96
C VAL A 279 33.71 -3.27 14.60
N GLU A 280 34.37 -2.22 14.09
CA GLU A 280 35.79 -2.20 13.78
C GLU A 280 36.51 -1.23 14.70
N ASN A 281 37.58 -1.69 15.35
CA ASN A 281 38.40 -0.87 16.24
C ASN A 281 37.60 0.03 17.18
N ALA A 282 36.43 -0.42 17.63
CA ALA A 282 35.57 0.30 18.56
C ALA A 282 35.30 -0.54 19.80
N ARG A 283 35.18 0.14 20.96
CA ARG A 283 34.85 -0.47 22.23
C ARG A 283 33.67 0.24 22.85
N PHE A 284 32.66 -0.52 23.25
CA PHE A 284 31.54 -0.04 24.03
C PHE A 284 31.92 -0.04 25.53
N GLU A 285 31.97 1.14 26.13
CA GLU A 285 32.22 1.31 27.57
C GLU A 285 30.88 1.52 28.28
N THR A 286 30.24 0.41 28.67
CA THR A 286 28.91 0.42 29.27
C THR A 286 28.83 1.21 30.57
N SER A 287 29.93 1.24 31.36
CA SER A 287 29.98 2.01 32.62
C SER A 287 29.87 3.53 32.40
N SER A 288 30.28 4.02 31.25
CA SER A 288 30.23 5.45 30.90
C SER A 288 29.20 5.77 29.80
N GLY A 289 28.59 4.76 29.20
CA GLY A 289 27.67 4.93 28.06
C GLY A 289 28.34 5.57 26.88
N THR A 290 29.57 5.15 26.53
CA THR A 290 30.34 5.74 25.43
C THR A 290 30.94 4.69 24.51
N ILE A 291 31.23 5.10 23.29
CA ILE A 291 31.98 4.31 22.32
C ILE A 291 33.32 5.03 22.09
N ARG A 292 34.40 4.29 22.09
CA ARG A 292 35.76 4.81 21.87
C ARG A 292 36.53 3.90 20.93
N PRO A 293 37.54 4.42 20.19
CA PRO A 293 38.46 3.56 19.48
C PRO A 293 39.16 2.59 20.45
N ALA A 294 39.27 1.33 20.07
CA ALA A 294 40.02 0.35 20.83
C ALA A 294 41.52 0.67 20.78
N GLU A 295 42.02 1.09 19.64
CA GLU A 295 43.37 1.59 19.43
C GLU A 295 43.35 3.08 19.10
N LYS A 296 43.97 3.92 19.91
CA LYS A 296 43.91 5.39 19.80
C LYS A 296 44.39 5.98 18.49
N ARG A 297 45.18 5.26 17.70
CA ARG A 297 45.79 5.77 16.45
C ARG A 297 44.91 5.48 15.21
N ASN A 298 43.94 4.64 15.35
CA ASN A 298 43.05 4.22 14.25
C ASN A 298 41.61 4.67 14.53
N PRO A 299 40.83 5.05 13.51
CA PRO A 299 39.42 5.35 13.70
C PRO A 299 38.64 4.09 14.15
N GLY A 300 37.67 4.29 15.03
CA GLY A 300 36.71 3.25 15.38
C GLY A 300 35.44 3.42 14.53
N ILE A 301 34.91 2.32 14.02
CA ILE A 301 33.70 2.29 13.21
C ILE A 301 32.66 1.39 13.90
N VAL A 302 31.44 1.88 13.98
CA VAL A 302 30.28 1.11 14.39
C VAL A 302 29.16 1.33 13.38
N THR A 303 28.70 0.25 12.78
CA THR A 303 27.63 0.28 11.77
C THR A 303 26.36 -0.30 12.37
N TRP A 304 25.27 0.46 12.30
CA TRP A 304 23.93 -0.05 12.59
C TRP A 304 23.12 -0.04 11.30
N GLN A 305 22.69 -1.20 10.86
CA GLN A 305 21.80 -1.34 9.72
C GLN A 305 20.35 -1.17 10.15
N PHE A 306 19.55 -0.47 9.32
CA PHE A 306 18.12 -0.38 9.48
C PHE A 306 17.45 -1.16 8.35
N SER A 307 16.54 -2.07 8.73
CA SER A 307 15.70 -2.78 7.79
C SER A 307 14.23 -2.47 8.09
N SER A 308 13.46 -2.18 7.06
CA SER A 308 12.06 -1.85 7.21
C SER A 308 11.28 -2.26 5.95
N PRO A 309 10.05 -2.77 6.08
CA PRO A 309 9.17 -2.97 4.93
C PRO A 309 8.66 -1.65 4.35
N TYR A 310 8.82 -0.53 5.08
CA TYR A 310 8.44 0.81 4.67
C TYR A 310 9.60 1.54 3.98
N VAL A 311 9.27 2.44 3.06
CA VAL A 311 10.26 3.23 2.32
C VAL A 311 10.79 4.38 3.17
N PHE A 312 12.12 4.50 3.27
CA PHE A 312 12.77 5.64 3.90
C PHE A 312 12.86 6.81 2.92
N VAL A 313 12.20 7.92 3.23
CA VAL A 313 12.20 9.15 2.44
C VAL A 313 13.07 10.26 3.04
N GLY A 314 13.77 9.97 4.09
CA GLY A 314 14.69 10.87 4.76
C GLY A 314 15.15 10.34 6.10
N GLY A 315 16.20 10.92 6.64
CA GLY A 315 16.74 10.53 7.94
C GLY A 315 17.50 11.64 8.64
N LYS A 316 17.69 11.49 9.94
CA LYS A 316 18.51 12.37 10.78
C LYS A 316 19.31 11.54 11.77
N VAL A 317 20.60 11.82 11.85
CA VAL A 317 21.48 11.27 12.87
C VAL A 317 21.84 12.37 13.87
N SER A 318 21.87 12.05 15.15
CA SER A 318 22.33 12.94 16.22
C SER A 318 23.30 12.18 17.11
N ALA A 319 24.47 12.72 17.31
CA ALA A 319 25.50 12.16 18.19
C ALA A 319 26.17 13.28 19.00
N GLN A 320 26.60 12.94 20.22
CA GLN A 320 27.48 13.79 21.02
C GLN A 320 28.89 13.24 20.90
N VAL A 321 29.80 14.03 20.40
CA VAL A 321 31.22 13.71 20.26
C VAL A 321 32.00 14.53 21.27
N ARG A 322 32.93 13.90 22.00
CA ARG A 322 33.80 14.53 22.99
C ARG A 322 35.25 14.38 22.60
#